data_585ae46986892295a2259bf589db852d
#
_entry.id   585ae46986892295a2259bf589db852d
#
_cell.length_a   1.000
_cell.length_b   1.000
_cell.length_c   1.000
_cell.angle_alpha   90.00
_cell.angle_beta   90.00
_cell.angle_gamma   90.00
#
_symmetry.space_group_name_H-M   'P 1'
#
loop_
_entity.id
_entity.type
_entity.pdbx_description
1 polymer ?
#
loop_
_entity_poly.entity_id
_entity_poly.type
_entity_poly.pdbx_seq_one_letter_code
_entity_poly.pdbx_strand_id
1 'polypeptide(L)'
;LELLTGEKTTTIRKLWKKPLNIGDRLHCYWNLVSKEREKLFEAEVTGVEIMKFGDILQNEDLIREEGFEDASGLEVEFRKLYPDHTKEDSLFQVIKFRRLPREEWEGRKIDEKAMITKRADILFDLGKYQDSVMCYMAALRFDPQDVYLLNRKGDNLSRLGLFQEAVQSYDDALKLDPENEFIWNNRAIALLNYNQPQEALKSNDEAYKINPDNLLVLYWRGIILEMLGRLKEALEEYDRILELDPNHPEAWNARGNILSQMERTEEAIESYDRALELCLDENPDASTWNRKGNALLELDRLEEAIKCYEEALKLDEYNDVFLSNLGVTYMELSRFQEAMETFKKALSINPHNEDARILMDECLENL
;
A
#
# COMPACT_ATOMS: atom_id res chain seq x y z
N LEU A 1 -13.48 -30.81 0.03
CA LEU A 1 -14.37 -31.97 0.27
C LEU A 1 -13.92 -32.79 1.49
N GLU A 2 -12.64 -33.09 1.64
CA GLU A 2 -12.09 -33.87 2.76
C GLU A 2 -12.23 -33.19 4.13
N LEU A 3 -12.13 -31.87 4.17
CA LEU A 3 -12.48 -31.10 5.38
C LEU A 3 -13.96 -31.25 5.78
N LEU A 4 -14.86 -31.51 4.80
CA LEU A 4 -16.29 -31.74 5.04
C LEU A 4 -16.58 -33.05 5.76
N THR A 5 -15.84 -34.11 5.44
CA THR A 5 -16.01 -35.41 6.05
C THR A 5 -15.37 -35.48 7.43
N GLY A 6 -14.50 -34.53 7.78
CA GLY A 6 -13.75 -34.49 9.00
C GLY A 6 -12.55 -35.44 9.02
N GLU A 7 -12.17 -35.94 7.86
CA GLU A 7 -11.00 -36.84 7.73
C GLU A 7 -9.69 -36.04 7.75
N LYS A 8 -9.72 -34.80 7.18
CA LYS A 8 -8.56 -33.94 7.16
C LYS A 8 -8.40 -33.21 8.49
N THR A 9 -7.30 -33.43 9.16
CA THR A 9 -6.96 -32.87 10.48
C THR A 9 -5.77 -31.91 10.43
N THR A 10 -5.19 -31.73 9.25
CA THR A 10 -4.01 -30.88 9.03
C THR A 10 -4.24 -29.99 7.83
N THR A 11 -3.69 -28.80 7.86
CA THR A 11 -3.63 -27.90 6.70
C THR A 11 -2.32 -27.13 6.68
N ILE A 12 -1.86 -26.81 5.49
CA ILE A 12 -0.62 -26.07 5.26
C ILE A 12 -0.96 -24.67 4.78
N ARG A 13 -0.30 -23.67 5.34
CA ARG A 13 -0.43 -22.27 4.89
C ARG A 13 0.88 -21.52 5.03
N LYS A 14 1.09 -20.55 4.19
CA LYS A 14 2.23 -19.64 4.28
C LYS A 14 2.21 -18.91 5.63
N LEU A 15 3.40 -18.62 6.17
CA LEU A 15 3.56 -17.75 7.32
C LEU A 15 3.05 -16.34 6.99
N TRP A 16 2.06 -15.89 7.74
CA TRP A 16 1.48 -14.56 7.66
C TRP A 16 1.92 -13.70 8.84
N LYS A 17 1.71 -12.38 8.77
CA LYS A 17 2.04 -11.42 9.85
C LYS A 17 1.44 -11.80 11.22
N LYS A 18 0.40 -12.63 11.25
CA LYS A 18 -0.25 -13.12 12.47
C LYS A 18 -0.37 -14.64 12.39
N PRO A 19 0.59 -15.41 12.94
CA PRO A 19 0.50 -16.86 13.00
C PRO A 19 -0.65 -17.30 13.92
N LEU A 20 -1.24 -18.47 13.63
CA LEU A 20 -2.17 -19.13 14.54
C LEU A 20 -1.40 -19.71 15.72
N ASN A 21 -2.04 -19.74 16.88
CA ASN A 21 -1.50 -20.34 18.11
C ASN A 21 -2.31 -21.58 18.49
N ILE A 22 -1.70 -22.46 19.32
CA ILE A 22 -2.40 -23.59 19.91
C ILE A 22 -3.55 -23.05 20.77
N GLY A 23 -4.73 -23.63 20.60
CA GLY A 23 -5.97 -23.21 21.27
C GLY A 23 -6.83 -22.25 20.45
N ASP A 24 -6.33 -21.70 19.33
CA ASP A 24 -7.15 -20.90 18.43
C ASP A 24 -8.30 -21.75 17.87
N ARG A 25 -9.49 -21.13 17.76
CA ARG A 25 -10.66 -21.80 17.20
C ARG A 25 -10.82 -21.42 15.72
N LEU A 26 -11.01 -22.44 14.89
CA LEU A 26 -11.24 -22.32 13.47
C LEU A 26 -12.72 -22.58 13.16
N HIS A 27 -13.31 -21.69 12.36
CA HIS A 27 -14.66 -21.88 11.84
C HIS A 27 -14.58 -22.39 10.39
N CYS A 28 -15.03 -23.58 10.14
CA CYS A 28 -14.99 -24.22 8.84
C CYS A 28 -16.37 -24.16 8.17
N TYR A 29 -16.45 -23.49 7.04
CA TYR A 29 -17.70 -23.27 6.30
C TYR A 29 -17.59 -23.77 4.87
N TRP A 30 -18.72 -24.29 4.36
CA TRP A 30 -18.88 -24.62 2.95
C TRP A 30 -19.52 -23.44 2.21
N ASN A 31 -18.98 -23.10 1.05
CA ASN A 31 -19.53 -22.13 0.09
C ASN A 31 -20.00 -20.79 0.71
N LEU A 32 -19.03 -20.00 1.18
CA LEU A 32 -19.23 -18.71 1.85
C LEU A 32 -20.02 -17.64 1.06
N VAL A 33 -20.33 -17.88 -0.22
CA VAL A 33 -20.99 -16.93 -1.12
C VAL A 33 -22.42 -17.34 -1.49
N SER A 34 -22.84 -18.58 -1.21
CA SER A 34 -24.18 -19.06 -1.53
C SER A 34 -25.20 -18.80 -0.40
N LYS A 35 -26.51 -18.78 -0.77
CA LYS A 35 -27.60 -18.65 0.21
C LYS A 35 -27.74 -19.88 1.12
N GLU A 36 -27.18 -21.01 0.73
CA GLU A 36 -27.24 -22.29 1.46
C GLU A 36 -25.91 -22.50 2.20
N ARG A 37 -25.75 -21.76 3.29
CA ARG A 37 -24.55 -21.87 4.12
C ARG A 37 -24.81 -22.84 5.27
N GLU A 38 -24.09 -23.92 5.27
CA GLU A 38 -24.04 -24.78 6.45
C GLU A 38 -22.67 -24.61 7.12
N LYS A 39 -22.71 -24.33 8.41
CA LYS A 39 -21.51 -24.45 9.26
C LYS A 39 -21.21 -25.93 9.38
N LEU A 40 -20.08 -26.32 8.83
CA LEU A 40 -19.70 -27.73 8.79
C LEU A 40 -19.21 -28.22 10.14
N PHE A 41 -18.28 -27.49 10.74
CA PHE A 41 -17.74 -27.79 12.07
C PHE A 41 -16.90 -26.63 12.59
N GLU A 42 -16.61 -26.65 13.88
CA GLU A 42 -15.54 -25.89 14.49
C GLU A 42 -14.37 -26.79 14.79
N ALA A 43 -13.18 -26.23 14.74
CA ALA A 43 -11.95 -26.93 15.07
C ALA A 43 -11.10 -26.08 16.02
N GLU A 44 -10.34 -26.75 16.86
CA GLU A 44 -9.36 -26.15 17.74
C GLU A 44 -7.97 -26.46 17.21
N VAL A 45 -7.10 -25.45 17.14
CA VAL A 45 -5.71 -25.63 16.74
C VAL A 45 -4.98 -26.41 17.84
N THR A 46 -4.51 -27.59 17.51
CA THR A 46 -3.82 -28.51 18.45
C THR A 46 -2.32 -28.47 18.27
N GLY A 47 -1.83 -27.97 17.14
CA GLY A 47 -0.41 -27.83 16.87
C GLY A 47 -0.13 -26.86 15.76
N VAL A 48 0.97 -26.15 15.86
CA VAL A 48 1.49 -25.26 14.81
C VAL A 48 2.98 -25.54 14.69
N GLU A 49 3.40 -25.88 13.49
CA GLU A 49 4.79 -26.16 13.14
C GLU A 49 5.22 -25.30 11.97
N ILE A 50 6.45 -24.81 11.99
CA ILE A 50 7.00 -24.06 10.87
C ILE A 50 7.96 -24.97 10.13
N MET A 51 7.68 -25.22 8.87
CA MET A 51 8.47 -26.12 8.01
C MET A 51 8.89 -25.38 6.73
N LYS A 52 10.04 -25.76 6.20
CA LYS A 52 10.44 -25.35 4.86
C LYS A 52 9.63 -26.10 3.81
N PHE A 53 9.40 -25.47 2.65
CA PHE A 53 8.65 -26.11 1.56
C PHE A 53 9.31 -27.41 1.08
N GLY A 54 10.65 -27.43 1.00
CA GLY A 54 11.41 -28.65 0.66
C GLY A 54 11.18 -29.79 1.65
N ASP A 55 11.13 -29.50 2.95
CA ASP A 55 10.88 -30.51 4.00
C ASP A 55 9.42 -31.04 3.94
N ILE A 56 8.46 -30.16 3.60
CA ILE A 56 7.06 -30.54 3.38
C ILE A 56 6.95 -31.54 2.22
N LEU A 57 7.63 -31.30 1.10
CA LEU A 57 7.63 -32.19 -0.08
C LEU A 57 8.28 -33.56 0.18
N GLN A 58 9.08 -33.70 1.24
CA GLN A 58 9.68 -34.95 1.67
C GLN A 58 8.88 -35.69 2.75
N ASN A 59 7.84 -35.07 3.27
CA ASN A 59 7.02 -35.64 4.33
C ASN A 59 5.79 -36.37 3.75
N GLU A 60 5.94 -37.65 3.46
CA GLU A 60 4.88 -38.48 2.84
C GLU A 60 3.58 -38.52 3.67
N ASP A 61 3.67 -38.55 5.01
CA ASP A 61 2.47 -38.59 5.87
C ASP A 61 1.70 -37.27 5.74
N LEU A 62 2.41 -36.13 5.75
CA LEU A 62 1.80 -34.82 5.61
C LEU A 62 1.19 -34.65 4.19
N ILE A 63 1.85 -35.13 3.15
CA ILE A 63 1.36 -35.10 1.77
C ILE A 63 0.03 -35.86 1.67
N ARG A 64 -0.07 -37.04 2.27
CA ARG A 64 -1.30 -37.85 2.31
C ARG A 64 -2.39 -37.20 3.15
N GLU A 65 -2.04 -36.61 4.30
CA GLU A 65 -2.97 -35.83 5.14
C GLU A 65 -3.57 -34.62 4.37
N GLU A 66 -2.80 -34.00 3.46
CA GLU A 66 -3.27 -32.94 2.59
C GLU A 66 -4.10 -33.45 1.40
N GLY A 67 -4.25 -34.78 1.22
CA GLY A 67 -5.08 -35.39 0.18
C GLY A 67 -4.38 -35.56 -1.16
N PHE A 68 -3.07 -35.58 -1.19
CA PHE A 68 -2.28 -35.82 -2.40
C PHE A 68 -1.66 -37.22 -2.41
N GLU A 69 -1.55 -37.82 -3.57
CA GLU A 69 -0.92 -39.12 -3.74
C GLU A 69 0.61 -39.04 -3.60
N ASP A 70 1.18 -37.91 -4.05
CA ASP A 70 2.62 -37.67 -4.02
C ASP A 70 2.98 -36.18 -3.91
N ALA A 71 4.26 -35.89 -3.72
CA ALA A 71 4.81 -34.55 -3.63
C ALA A 71 4.55 -33.69 -4.88
N SER A 72 4.46 -34.34 -6.07
CA SER A 72 4.27 -33.64 -7.34
C SER A 72 2.90 -32.97 -7.43
N GLY A 73 1.86 -33.67 -6.96
CA GLY A 73 0.50 -33.11 -6.88
C GLY A 73 0.41 -31.94 -5.91
N LEU A 74 0.99 -32.07 -4.74
CA LEU A 74 1.06 -31.00 -3.75
C LEU A 74 1.83 -29.77 -4.30
N GLU A 75 2.99 -29.98 -4.91
CA GLU A 75 3.80 -28.91 -5.48
C GLU A 75 3.06 -28.12 -6.56
N VAL A 76 2.33 -28.80 -7.44
CA VAL A 76 1.52 -28.15 -8.49
C VAL A 76 0.45 -27.25 -7.90
N GLU A 77 -0.28 -27.71 -6.88
CA GLU A 77 -1.29 -26.87 -6.23
C GLU A 77 -0.68 -25.68 -5.46
N PHE A 78 0.45 -25.90 -4.78
CA PHE A 78 1.15 -24.80 -4.10
C PHE A 78 1.67 -23.72 -5.08
N ARG A 79 2.19 -24.13 -6.25
CA ARG A 79 2.61 -23.19 -7.28
C ARG A 79 1.47 -22.36 -7.85
N LYS A 80 0.25 -22.90 -7.91
CA LYS A 80 -0.96 -22.14 -8.29
C LYS A 80 -1.36 -21.11 -7.23
N LEU A 81 -1.29 -21.50 -5.96
CA LEU A 81 -1.73 -20.66 -4.83
C LEU A 81 -0.67 -19.63 -4.42
N TYR A 82 0.61 -19.96 -4.59
CA TYR A 82 1.75 -19.18 -4.11
C TYR A 82 2.88 -19.14 -5.16
N PRO A 83 2.65 -18.57 -6.37
CA PRO A 83 3.59 -18.68 -7.50
C PRO A 83 5.01 -18.16 -7.18
N ASP A 84 5.12 -17.14 -6.34
CA ASP A 84 6.41 -16.51 -6.01
C ASP A 84 7.10 -17.11 -4.77
N HIS A 85 6.51 -18.11 -4.12
CA HIS A 85 6.94 -18.59 -2.81
C HIS A 85 7.17 -20.10 -2.71
N THR A 86 7.36 -20.79 -3.83
CA THR A 86 7.60 -22.24 -3.88
C THR A 86 9.08 -22.59 -4.04
N LYS A 87 9.97 -21.79 -3.44
CA LYS A 87 11.38 -22.14 -3.29
C LYS A 87 11.53 -23.13 -2.12
N GLU A 88 12.50 -24.02 -2.19
CA GLU A 88 12.75 -25.05 -1.15
C GLU A 88 12.86 -24.47 0.27
N ASP A 89 13.45 -23.27 0.39
CA ASP A 89 13.61 -22.59 1.69
C ASP A 89 12.40 -21.75 2.13
N SER A 90 11.32 -21.70 1.36
CA SER A 90 10.11 -20.96 1.73
C SER A 90 9.50 -21.56 2.99
N LEU A 91 9.16 -20.73 3.99
CA LEU A 91 8.60 -21.17 5.25
C LEU A 91 7.07 -21.18 5.22
N PHE A 92 6.48 -22.26 5.70
CA PHE A 92 5.05 -22.45 5.82
C PHE A 92 4.66 -22.87 7.25
N GLN A 93 3.45 -22.50 7.65
CA GLN A 93 2.83 -23.01 8.86
C GLN A 93 2.08 -24.30 8.55
N VAL A 94 2.45 -25.38 9.21
CA VAL A 94 1.67 -26.61 9.25
C VAL A 94 0.78 -26.55 10.49
N ILE A 95 -0.54 -26.55 10.29
CA ILE A 95 -1.52 -26.35 11.36
C ILE A 95 -2.24 -27.67 11.59
N LYS A 96 -2.03 -28.27 12.75
CA LYS A 96 -2.79 -29.41 13.22
C LYS A 96 -3.99 -28.93 14.01
N PHE A 97 -5.15 -29.54 13.80
CA PHE A 97 -6.36 -29.16 14.50
C PHE A 97 -7.22 -30.38 14.85
N ARG A 98 -8.00 -30.23 15.91
CA ARG A 98 -8.99 -31.19 16.34
C ARG A 98 -10.39 -30.66 16.04
N ARG A 99 -11.20 -31.43 15.34
CA ARG A 99 -12.62 -31.09 15.14
C ARG A 99 -13.31 -31.07 16.51
N LEU A 100 -14.04 -30.01 16.81
CA LEU A 100 -14.83 -29.93 18.03
C LEU A 100 -16.09 -30.77 17.90
N PRO A 101 -16.53 -31.47 18.99
CA PRO A 101 -17.79 -32.17 19.01
C PRO A 101 -18.96 -31.27 18.65
N ARG A 102 -19.96 -31.83 17.98
CA ARG A 102 -21.14 -31.07 17.51
C ARG A 102 -21.84 -30.34 18.65
N GLU A 103 -21.88 -30.92 19.82
CA GLU A 103 -22.47 -30.40 21.06
C GLU A 103 -21.76 -29.10 21.55
N GLU A 104 -20.49 -28.90 21.21
CA GLU A 104 -19.74 -27.72 21.60
C GLU A 104 -20.00 -26.49 20.71
N TRP A 105 -20.56 -26.68 19.52
CA TRP A 105 -20.78 -25.58 18.55
C TRP A 105 -22.21 -25.49 17.98
N GLU A 106 -23.00 -26.59 18.07
CA GLU A 106 -24.40 -26.61 17.64
C GLU A 106 -25.24 -25.68 18.55
N GLY A 107 -26.00 -24.78 17.96
CA GLY A 107 -26.81 -23.79 18.70
C GLY A 107 -26.16 -22.45 18.98
N ARG A 108 -24.89 -22.25 18.67
CA ARG A 108 -24.29 -20.91 18.66
C ARG A 108 -24.82 -20.11 17.48
N LYS A 109 -25.45 -18.98 17.75
CA LYS A 109 -25.80 -18.03 16.68
C LYS A 109 -24.54 -17.57 15.97
N ILE A 110 -24.41 -17.93 14.71
CA ILE A 110 -23.34 -17.45 13.85
C ILE A 110 -23.68 -16.01 13.49
N ASP A 111 -22.80 -15.09 13.83
CA ASP A 111 -22.88 -13.74 13.30
C ASP A 111 -22.34 -13.75 11.85
N GLU A 112 -23.24 -14.06 10.90
CA GLU A 112 -22.89 -14.14 9.49
C GLU A 112 -22.36 -12.80 8.96
N LYS A 113 -22.93 -11.67 9.44
CA LYS A 113 -22.46 -10.33 9.09
C LYS A 113 -21.00 -10.15 9.51
N ALA A 114 -20.67 -10.41 10.79
CA ALA A 114 -19.32 -10.26 11.30
C ALA A 114 -18.31 -11.16 10.56
N MET A 115 -18.71 -12.37 10.20
CA MET A 115 -17.87 -13.30 9.47
C MET A 115 -17.58 -12.84 8.04
N ILE A 116 -18.61 -12.37 7.32
CA ILE A 116 -18.45 -11.86 5.95
C ILE A 116 -17.60 -10.58 5.97
N THR A 117 -17.83 -9.71 6.96
CA THR A 117 -17.04 -8.49 7.17
C THR A 117 -15.56 -8.83 7.37
N LYS A 118 -15.25 -9.76 8.28
CA LYS A 118 -13.87 -10.18 8.52
C LYS A 118 -13.20 -10.79 7.27
N ARG A 119 -13.97 -11.53 6.46
CA ARG A 119 -13.47 -12.01 5.17
C ARG A 119 -13.17 -10.86 4.21
N ALA A 120 -14.04 -9.86 4.17
CA ALA A 120 -13.85 -8.68 3.33
C ALA A 120 -12.57 -7.92 3.74
N ASP A 121 -12.33 -7.73 5.06
CA ASP A 121 -11.11 -7.10 5.59
C ASP A 121 -9.85 -7.87 5.17
N ILE A 122 -9.86 -9.19 5.30
CA ILE A 122 -8.74 -10.05 4.86
C ILE A 122 -8.49 -9.92 3.35
N LEU A 123 -9.54 -9.89 2.53
CA LEU A 123 -9.42 -9.73 1.08
C LEU A 123 -8.87 -8.35 0.72
N PHE A 124 -9.24 -7.33 1.46
CA PHE A 124 -8.66 -5.98 1.32
C PHE A 124 -7.15 -5.98 1.59
N ASP A 125 -6.73 -6.58 2.72
CA ASP A 125 -5.32 -6.68 3.10
C ASP A 125 -4.49 -7.49 2.09
N LEU A 126 -5.13 -8.42 1.37
CA LEU A 126 -4.55 -9.20 0.28
C LEU A 126 -4.53 -8.48 -1.07
N GLY A 127 -5.02 -7.24 -1.14
CA GLY A 127 -5.16 -6.49 -2.39
C GLY A 127 -6.25 -7.02 -3.34
N LYS A 128 -7.11 -7.96 -2.88
CA LYS A 128 -8.23 -8.52 -3.65
C LYS A 128 -9.47 -7.64 -3.52
N TYR A 129 -9.35 -6.39 -3.94
CA TYR A 129 -10.35 -5.35 -3.71
C TYR A 129 -11.71 -5.68 -4.29
N GLN A 130 -11.78 -6.29 -5.48
CA GLN A 130 -13.05 -6.65 -6.11
C GLN A 130 -13.83 -7.70 -5.32
N ASP A 131 -13.15 -8.75 -4.86
CA ASP A 131 -13.75 -9.78 -4.00
C ASP A 131 -14.16 -9.20 -2.64
N SER A 132 -13.35 -8.28 -2.10
CA SER A 132 -13.64 -7.56 -0.86
C SER A 132 -14.92 -6.72 -0.98
N VAL A 133 -15.10 -5.94 -2.05
CA VAL A 133 -16.35 -5.20 -2.33
C VAL A 133 -17.56 -6.14 -2.33
N MET A 134 -17.47 -7.28 -3.00
CA MET A 134 -18.55 -8.26 -3.04
C MET A 134 -18.94 -8.76 -1.64
N CYS A 135 -17.95 -8.98 -0.78
CA CYS A 135 -18.18 -9.37 0.61
C CYS A 135 -18.82 -8.22 1.42
N TYR A 136 -18.34 -6.97 1.32
CA TYR A 136 -18.98 -5.85 2.01
C TYR A 136 -20.43 -5.63 1.53
N MET A 137 -20.68 -5.75 0.22
CA MET A 137 -22.05 -5.70 -0.30
C MET A 137 -22.94 -6.83 0.24
N ALA A 138 -22.37 -8.03 0.45
CA ALA A 138 -23.09 -9.13 1.07
C ALA A 138 -23.37 -8.88 2.56
N ALA A 139 -22.42 -8.29 3.31
CA ALA A 139 -22.61 -7.91 4.70
C ALA A 139 -23.64 -6.79 4.86
N LEU A 140 -23.67 -5.81 3.95
CA LEU A 140 -24.67 -4.72 3.92
C LEU A 140 -26.10 -5.21 3.68
N ARG A 141 -26.32 -6.45 3.22
CA ARG A 141 -27.68 -7.02 3.15
C ARG A 141 -28.25 -7.35 4.52
N PHE A 142 -27.40 -7.59 5.52
CA PHE A 142 -27.81 -7.83 6.90
C PHE A 142 -28.03 -6.52 7.64
N ASP A 143 -27.25 -5.49 7.32
CA ASP A 143 -27.37 -4.17 7.91
C ASP A 143 -26.99 -3.11 6.87
N PRO A 144 -27.97 -2.56 6.14
CA PRO A 144 -27.75 -1.56 5.10
C PRO A 144 -27.27 -0.20 5.65
N GLN A 145 -27.40 0.02 6.97
CA GLN A 145 -27.03 1.27 7.64
C GLN A 145 -25.75 1.14 8.47
N ASP A 146 -24.94 0.14 8.21
CA ASP A 146 -23.64 -0.01 8.86
C ASP A 146 -22.62 0.94 8.24
N VAL A 147 -22.28 1.99 8.99
CA VAL A 147 -21.33 3.04 8.59
C VAL A 147 -19.95 2.46 8.26
N TYR A 148 -19.47 1.50 9.07
CA TYR A 148 -18.17 0.85 8.83
C TYR A 148 -18.16 0.12 7.48
N LEU A 149 -19.18 -0.67 7.19
CA LEU A 149 -19.26 -1.43 5.93
C LEU A 149 -19.34 -0.52 4.70
N LEU A 150 -20.10 0.59 4.81
CA LEU A 150 -20.23 1.58 3.75
C LEU A 150 -18.88 2.28 3.49
N ASN A 151 -18.19 2.71 4.56
CA ASN A 151 -16.88 3.32 4.44
C ASN A 151 -15.86 2.35 3.81
N ARG A 152 -15.76 1.12 4.33
CA ARG A 152 -14.83 0.10 3.82
C ARG A 152 -15.12 -0.30 2.37
N LYS A 153 -16.40 -0.32 1.97
CA LYS A 153 -16.77 -0.48 0.56
C LYS A 153 -16.24 0.67 -0.29
N GLY A 154 -16.35 1.91 0.19
CA GLY A 154 -15.79 3.10 -0.45
C GLY A 154 -14.27 3.01 -0.61
N ASP A 155 -13.54 2.59 0.44
CA ASP A 155 -12.08 2.40 0.40
C ASP A 155 -11.67 1.41 -0.70
N ASN A 156 -12.37 0.27 -0.80
CA ASN A 156 -12.12 -0.73 -1.83
C ASN A 156 -12.40 -0.23 -3.25
N LEU A 157 -13.51 0.48 -3.43
CA LEU A 157 -13.87 1.08 -4.72
C LEU A 157 -12.84 2.12 -5.15
N SER A 158 -12.33 2.93 -4.22
CA SER A 158 -11.23 3.87 -4.47
C SER A 158 -9.96 3.16 -4.93
N ARG A 159 -9.59 2.03 -4.29
CA ARG A 159 -8.44 1.21 -4.70
C ARG A 159 -8.61 0.59 -6.09
N LEU A 160 -9.84 0.35 -6.53
CA LEU A 160 -10.16 -0.13 -7.87
C LEU A 160 -10.23 0.99 -8.93
N GLY A 161 -10.06 2.25 -8.53
CA GLY A 161 -10.22 3.40 -9.42
C GLY A 161 -11.68 3.77 -9.72
N LEU A 162 -12.64 3.16 -9.04
CA LEU A 162 -14.08 3.41 -9.17
C LEU A 162 -14.47 4.56 -8.24
N PHE A 163 -13.92 5.74 -8.50
CA PHE A 163 -13.99 6.89 -7.59
C PHE A 163 -15.41 7.42 -7.40
N GLN A 164 -16.22 7.42 -8.44
CA GLN A 164 -17.60 7.91 -8.37
C GLN A 164 -18.44 7.03 -7.44
N GLU A 165 -18.32 5.71 -7.55
CA GLU A 165 -18.99 4.74 -6.70
C GLU A 165 -18.45 4.77 -5.27
N ALA A 166 -17.15 5.06 -5.10
CA ALA A 166 -16.53 5.26 -3.80
C ALA A 166 -17.15 6.47 -3.08
N VAL A 167 -17.23 7.62 -3.77
CA VAL A 167 -17.86 8.85 -3.25
C VAL A 167 -19.31 8.58 -2.84
N GLN A 168 -20.08 7.86 -3.66
CA GLN A 168 -21.45 7.50 -3.31
C GLN A 168 -21.52 6.64 -2.03
N SER A 169 -20.57 5.73 -1.85
CA SER A 169 -20.52 4.88 -0.64
C SER A 169 -20.18 5.70 0.61
N TYR A 170 -19.28 6.67 0.50
CA TYR A 170 -18.97 7.62 1.57
C TYR A 170 -20.15 8.56 1.85
N ASP A 171 -20.87 9.04 0.82
CA ASP A 171 -22.06 9.84 0.99
C ASP A 171 -23.16 9.09 1.78
N ASP A 172 -23.33 7.79 1.51
CA ASP A 172 -24.28 6.97 2.24
C ASP A 172 -23.83 6.74 3.70
N ALA A 173 -22.54 6.59 3.95
CA ALA A 173 -21.98 6.52 5.30
C ALA A 173 -22.16 7.84 6.06
N LEU A 174 -21.87 8.98 5.43
CA LEU A 174 -21.98 10.32 6.02
C LEU A 174 -23.41 10.78 6.30
N LYS A 175 -24.42 10.25 5.59
CA LYS A 175 -25.84 10.45 5.96
C LYS A 175 -26.17 9.85 7.32
N LEU A 176 -25.45 8.82 7.74
CA LEU A 176 -25.66 8.09 8.99
C LEU A 176 -24.76 8.62 10.11
N ASP A 177 -23.54 9.01 9.78
CA ASP A 177 -22.54 9.55 10.71
C ASP A 177 -21.87 10.80 10.10
N PRO A 178 -22.54 11.98 10.15
CA PRO A 178 -22.04 13.20 9.54
C PRO A 178 -20.84 13.83 10.28
N GLU A 179 -20.56 13.39 11.52
CA GLU A 179 -19.46 13.90 12.32
C GLU A 179 -18.20 13.01 12.24
N ASN A 180 -18.11 12.14 11.25
CA ASN A 180 -16.98 11.26 11.05
C ASN A 180 -15.92 11.89 10.14
N GLU A 181 -14.88 12.44 10.74
CA GLU A 181 -13.79 13.12 10.03
C GLU A 181 -13.05 12.20 9.05
N PHE A 182 -12.92 10.91 9.41
CA PHE A 182 -12.20 9.94 8.56
C PHE A 182 -12.96 9.69 7.25
N ILE A 183 -14.30 9.59 7.30
CA ILE A 183 -15.10 9.36 6.10
C ILE A 183 -15.10 10.61 5.20
N TRP A 184 -15.20 11.80 5.79
CA TRP A 184 -15.06 13.06 5.05
C TRP A 184 -13.71 13.15 4.35
N ASN A 185 -12.62 12.79 5.06
CA ASN A 185 -11.28 12.78 4.48
C ASN A 185 -11.11 11.73 3.37
N ASN A 186 -11.62 10.51 3.56
CA ASN A 186 -11.60 9.46 2.53
C ASN A 186 -12.38 9.89 1.28
N ARG A 187 -13.53 10.55 1.48
CA ARG A 187 -14.32 11.15 0.39
C ARG A 187 -13.52 12.21 -0.36
N ALA A 188 -12.80 13.07 0.36
CA ALA A 188 -11.94 14.10 -0.25
C ALA A 188 -10.84 13.46 -1.10
N ILE A 189 -10.18 12.42 -0.60
CA ILE A 189 -9.15 11.68 -1.34
C ILE A 189 -9.73 11.04 -2.61
N ALA A 190 -10.92 10.43 -2.53
CA ALA A 190 -11.57 9.83 -3.69
C ALA A 190 -11.93 10.89 -4.75
N LEU A 191 -12.43 12.06 -4.33
CA LEU A 191 -12.73 13.19 -5.22
C LEU A 191 -11.46 13.78 -5.86
N LEU A 192 -10.36 13.85 -5.11
CA LEU A 192 -9.07 14.29 -5.62
C LEU A 192 -8.58 13.37 -6.74
N ASN A 193 -8.61 12.05 -6.50
CA ASN A 193 -8.24 11.05 -7.50
C ASN A 193 -9.22 11.01 -8.69
N TYR A 194 -10.45 11.46 -8.50
CA TYR A 194 -11.44 11.66 -9.56
C TYR A 194 -11.24 12.99 -10.32
N ASN A 195 -10.14 13.69 -10.04
CA ASN A 195 -9.80 15.00 -10.62
C ASN A 195 -10.84 16.10 -10.34
N GLN A 196 -11.41 16.11 -9.13
CA GLN A 196 -12.37 17.10 -8.64
C GLN A 196 -11.86 17.82 -7.39
N PRO A 197 -10.75 18.58 -7.48
CA PRO A 197 -10.08 19.15 -6.30
C PRO A 197 -10.94 20.18 -5.55
N GLN A 198 -11.85 20.89 -6.22
CA GLN A 198 -12.76 21.86 -5.56
C GLN A 198 -13.76 21.13 -4.63
N GLU A 199 -14.34 20.01 -5.07
CA GLU A 199 -15.25 19.21 -4.25
C GLU A 199 -14.49 18.43 -3.17
N ALA A 200 -13.24 18.03 -3.46
CA ALA A 200 -12.35 17.44 -2.48
C ALA A 200 -12.08 18.41 -1.32
N LEU A 201 -11.81 19.70 -1.63
CA LEU A 201 -11.60 20.72 -0.59
C LEU A 201 -12.83 20.89 0.29
N LYS A 202 -14.03 20.94 -0.28
CA LYS A 202 -15.28 21.02 0.53
C LYS A 202 -15.42 19.86 1.48
N SER A 203 -15.10 18.64 1.04
CA SER A 203 -15.17 17.46 1.90
C SER A 203 -14.10 17.52 3.00
N ASN A 204 -12.90 17.94 2.66
CA ASN A 204 -11.84 18.11 3.64
C ASN A 204 -12.14 19.27 4.62
N ASP A 205 -12.83 20.34 4.18
CA ASP A 205 -13.29 21.42 5.06
C ASP A 205 -14.26 20.91 6.14
N GLU A 206 -15.12 19.94 5.83
CA GLU A 206 -15.98 19.31 6.83
C GLU A 206 -15.17 18.46 7.82
N ALA A 207 -14.19 17.66 7.32
CA ALA A 207 -13.28 16.92 8.20
C ALA A 207 -12.49 17.87 9.12
N TYR A 208 -11.98 18.96 8.57
CA TYR A 208 -11.21 19.98 9.31
C TYR A 208 -12.03 20.68 10.39
N LYS A 209 -13.32 20.97 10.14
CA LYS A 209 -14.23 21.55 11.16
C LYS A 209 -14.41 20.62 12.35
N ILE A 210 -14.46 19.30 12.10
CA ILE A 210 -14.66 18.30 13.15
C ILE A 210 -13.37 18.16 13.98
N ASN A 211 -12.22 18.04 13.32
CA ASN A 211 -10.93 17.88 13.99
C ASN A 211 -9.83 18.69 13.29
N PRO A 212 -9.61 19.95 13.71
CA PRO A 212 -8.63 20.85 13.08
C PRO A 212 -7.16 20.45 13.26
N ASP A 213 -6.88 19.56 14.21
CA ASP A 213 -5.51 19.13 14.55
C ASP A 213 -5.20 17.71 14.06
N ASN A 214 -6.08 17.12 13.25
CA ASN A 214 -5.83 15.83 12.64
C ASN A 214 -4.79 15.97 11.52
N LEU A 215 -3.57 15.43 11.76
CA LEU A 215 -2.44 15.53 10.82
C LEU A 215 -2.78 14.98 9.43
N LEU A 216 -3.58 13.91 9.35
CA LEU A 216 -3.98 13.32 8.07
C LEU A 216 -4.90 14.28 7.29
N VAL A 217 -5.83 14.94 7.96
CA VAL A 217 -6.74 15.92 7.34
C VAL A 217 -5.95 17.13 6.84
N LEU A 218 -5.02 17.66 7.65
CA LEU A 218 -4.13 18.76 7.28
C LEU A 218 -3.25 18.40 6.08
N TYR A 219 -2.67 17.20 6.09
CA TYR A 219 -1.80 16.72 5.01
C TYR A 219 -2.53 16.66 3.67
N TRP A 220 -3.71 16.04 3.64
CA TRP A 220 -4.51 15.98 2.42
C TRP A 220 -5.06 17.34 2.01
N ARG A 221 -5.35 18.23 2.98
CA ARG A 221 -5.71 19.62 2.70
C ARG A 221 -4.60 20.34 1.95
N GLY A 222 -3.36 20.20 2.41
CA GLY A 222 -2.18 20.73 1.72
C GLY A 222 -2.08 20.24 0.27
N ILE A 223 -2.22 18.94 0.05
CA ILE A 223 -2.20 18.34 -1.31
C ILE A 223 -3.33 18.90 -2.20
N ILE A 224 -4.54 19.01 -1.66
CA ILE A 224 -5.69 19.54 -2.39
C ILE A 224 -5.45 21.01 -2.78
N LEU A 225 -4.93 21.80 -1.85
CA LEU A 225 -4.60 23.22 -2.07
C LEU A 225 -3.49 23.38 -3.10
N GLU A 226 -2.47 22.51 -3.07
CA GLU A 226 -1.42 22.46 -4.09
C GLU A 226 -2.00 22.23 -5.49
N MET A 227 -2.87 21.22 -5.65
CA MET A 227 -3.54 20.95 -6.93
C MET A 227 -4.44 22.09 -7.39
N LEU A 228 -4.93 22.92 -6.50
CA LEU A 228 -5.68 24.14 -6.79
C LEU A 228 -4.77 25.34 -7.09
N GLY A 229 -3.46 25.20 -7.02
CA GLY A 229 -2.48 26.30 -7.19
C GLY A 229 -2.45 27.27 -6.02
N ARG A 230 -3.06 26.93 -4.87
CA ARG A 230 -3.14 27.75 -3.66
C ARG A 230 -1.92 27.49 -2.75
N LEU A 231 -0.71 27.71 -3.34
CA LEU A 231 0.56 27.26 -2.73
C LEU A 231 0.81 27.86 -1.35
N LYS A 232 0.45 29.14 -1.11
CA LYS A 232 0.65 29.77 0.22
C LYS A 232 -0.18 29.08 1.29
N GLU A 233 -1.43 28.76 0.98
CA GLU A 233 -2.32 28.07 1.93
C GLU A 233 -1.87 26.62 2.15
N ALA A 234 -1.40 25.95 1.10
CA ALA A 234 -0.81 24.62 1.26
C ALA A 234 0.42 24.63 2.19
N LEU A 235 1.28 25.64 2.06
CA LEU A 235 2.43 25.82 2.94
C LEU A 235 2.00 26.01 4.40
N GLU A 236 0.98 26.82 4.65
CA GLU A 236 0.42 27.06 6.00
C GLU A 236 -0.07 25.76 6.64
N GLU A 237 -0.70 24.86 5.86
CA GLU A 237 -1.15 23.57 6.39
C GLU A 237 0.03 22.64 6.73
N TYR A 238 1.07 22.60 5.90
CA TYR A 238 2.27 21.80 6.22
C TYR A 238 3.05 22.39 7.40
N ASP A 239 3.17 23.72 7.50
CA ASP A 239 3.77 24.37 8.66
C ASP A 239 2.99 24.02 9.93
N ARG A 240 1.65 23.99 9.89
CA ARG A 240 0.81 23.56 11.01
C ARG A 240 1.04 22.12 11.42
N ILE A 241 1.19 21.20 10.46
CA ILE A 241 1.56 19.80 10.77
C ILE A 241 2.88 19.78 11.54
N LEU A 242 3.88 20.55 11.09
CA LEU A 242 5.20 20.59 11.69
C LEU A 242 5.25 21.31 13.06
N GLU A 243 4.28 22.20 13.34
CA GLU A 243 4.05 22.73 14.69
C GLU A 243 3.50 21.65 15.65
N LEU A 244 2.60 20.78 15.18
CA LEU A 244 2.00 19.71 15.96
C LEU A 244 2.93 18.50 16.10
N ASP A 245 3.62 18.14 15.04
CA ASP A 245 4.60 17.05 14.98
C ASP A 245 5.84 17.46 14.17
N PRO A 246 6.87 18.00 14.81
CA PRO A 246 8.12 18.39 14.15
C PRO A 246 8.89 17.22 13.51
N ASN A 247 8.53 15.98 13.84
CA ASN A 247 9.19 14.77 13.35
C ASN A 247 8.38 14.06 12.24
N HIS A 248 7.57 14.79 11.48
CA HIS A 248 6.78 14.26 10.38
C HIS A 248 7.53 14.43 9.03
N PRO A 249 8.25 13.42 8.54
CA PRO A 249 9.12 13.57 7.37
C PRO A 249 8.36 13.86 6.09
N GLU A 250 7.14 13.31 5.91
CA GLU A 250 6.31 13.56 4.74
C GLU A 250 5.85 15.02 4.67
N ALA A 251 5.59 15.65 5.82
CA ALA A 251 5.22 17.07 5.87
C ALA A 251 6.42 17.97 5.53
N TRP A 252 7.62 17.64 6.02
CA TRP A 252 8.85 18.32 5.63
C TRP A 252 9.10 18.21 4.13
N ASN A 253 8.95 17.02 3.54
CA ASN A 253 9.13 16.82 2.10
C ASN A 253 8.08 17.60 1.29
N ALA A 254 6.80 17.54 1.69
CA ALA A 254 5.73 18.29 1.03
C ALA A 254 5.94 19.81 1.13
N ARG A 255 6.37 20.30 2.31
CA ARG A 255 6.77 21.70 2.51
C ARG A 255 7.87 22.12 1.55
N GLY A 256 8.92 21.29 1.40
CA GLY A 256 10.00 21.53 0.44
C GLY A 256 9.50 21.62 -0.99
N ASN A 257 8.57 20.75 -1.40
CA ASN A 257 7.97 20.80 -2.73
C ASN A 257 7.22 22.10 -2.99
N ILE A 258 6.42 22.57 -2.03
CA ILE A 258 5.68 23.84 -2.15
C ILE A 258 6.64 25.03 -2.22
N LEU A 259 7.69 25.02 -1.38
CA LEU A 259 8.69 26.09 -1.37
C LEU A 259 9.47 26.16 -2.70
N SER A 260 9.84 25.02 -3.27
CA SER A 260 10.46 24.95 -4.60
C SER A 260 9.54 25.52 -5.68
N GLN A 261 8.23 25.15 -5.68
CA GLN A 261 7.25 25.71 -6.62
C GLN A 261 7.04 27.22 -6.43
N MET A 262 7.34 27.76 -5.25
CA MET A 262 7.28 29.20 -4.93
C MET A 262 8.62 29.91 -5.19
N GLU A 263 9.60 29.25 -5.80
CA GLU A 263 10.95 29.80 -6.08
C GLU A 263 11.72 30.17 -4.78
N ARG A 264 11.36 29.55 -3.64
CA ARG A 264 12.03 29.68 -2.34
C ARG A 264 13.00 28.52 -2.13
N THR A 265 13.96 28.41 -3.06
CA THR A 265 14.76 27.21 -3.28
C THR A 265 15.66 26.85 -2.07
N GLU A 266 16.25 27.84 -1.37
CA GLU A 266 17.05 27.61 -0.18
C GLU A 266 16.23 27.00 0.97
N GLU A 267 15.03 27.53 1.20
CA GLU A 267 14.13 27.02 2.23
C GLU A 267 13.57 25.61 1.87
N ALA A 268 13.43 25.33 0.56
CA ALA A 268 13.07 24.00 0.09
C ALA A 268 14.18 22.99 0.43
N ILE A 269 15.46 23.35 0.20
CA ILE A 269 16.62 22.50 0.56
C ILE A 269 16.64 22.22 2.07
N GLU A 270 16.44 23.23 2.92
CA GLU A 270 16.36 23.04 4.38
C GLU A 270 15.24 22.07 4.77
N SER A 271 14.10 22.14 4.09
CA SER A 271 12.96 21.24 4.36
C SER A 271 13.27 19.80 3.92
N TYR A 272 13.91 19.61 2.76
CA TYR A 272 14.35 18.28 2.32
C TYR A 272 15.43 17.70 3.25
N ASP A 273 16.35 18.54 3.73
CA ASP A 273 17.35 18.12 4.71
C ASP A 273 16.71 17.55 5.97
N ARG A 274 15.71 18.26 6.51
CA ARG A 274 14.98 17.80 7.70
C ARG A 274 14.22 16.50 7.42
N ALA A 275 13.58 16.37 6.25
CA ALA A 275 12.90 15.13 5.87
C ALA A 275 13.88 13.95 5.81
N LEU A 276 15.04 14.15 5.20
CA LEU A 276 16.07 13.11 5.06
C LEU A 276 16.72 12.74 6.39
N GLU A 277 16.96 13.72 7.28
CA GLU A 277 17.47 13.47 8.65
C GLU A 277 16.54 12.58 9.47
N LEU A 278 15.23 12.77 9.33
CA LEU A 278 14.21 12.01 10.05
C LEU A 278 14.05 10.58 9.51
N CYS A 279 14.40 10.33 8.27
CA CYS A 279 14.27 9.02 7.62
C CYS A 279 15.54 8.15 7.68
N LEU A 280 16.60 8.57 8.38
CA LEU A 280 17.91 7.89 8.37
C LEU A 280 17.85 6.41 8.81
N ASP A 281 16.88 6.02 9.64
CA ASP A 281 16.73 4.67 10.15
C ASP A 281 15.69 3.82 9.37
N GLU A 282 14.83 4.41 8.54
CA GLU A 282 13.68 3.75 7.89
C GLU A 282 13.64 3.84 6.36
N ASN A 283 14.77 3.82 5.68
CA ASN A 283 14.81 3.84 4.22
C ASN A 283 14.40 5.20 3.63
N PRO A 284 15.33 6.15 3.46
CA PRO A 284 15.03 7.47 2.93
C PRO A 284 14.42 7.37 1.52
N ASP A 285 13.42 8.20 1.24
CA ASP A 285 12.78 8.25 -0.08
C ASP A 285 13.76 8.80 -1.13
N ALA A 286 14.10 7.97 -2.13
CA ALA A 286 14.95 8.35 -3.24
C ALA A 286 14.49 9.62 -3.95
N SER A 287 13.16 9.84 -4.01
CA SER A 287 12.57 11.02 -4.62
C SER A 287 12.92 12.30 -3.86
N THR A 288 13.05 12.25 -2.53
CA THR A 288 13.45 13.42 -1.72
C THR A 288 14.88 13.82 -2.00
N TRP A 289 15.80 12.85 -2.14
CA TRP A 289 17.17 13.13 -2.58
C TRP A 289 17.21 13.77 -3.96
N ASN A 290 16.44 13.24 -4.92
CA ASN A 290 16.37 13.80 -6.27
C ASN A 290 15.80 15.24 -6.27
N ARG A 291 14.75 15.52 -5.49
CA ARG A 291 14.18 16.89 -5.38
C ARG A 291 15.17 17.86 -4.78
N LYS A 292 15.90 17.44 -3.72
CA LYS A 292 16.99 18.25 -3.17
C LYS A 292 18.09 18.51 -4.22
N GLY A 293 18.43 17.49 -5.02
CA GLY A 293 19.37 17.62 -6.14
C GLY A 293 18.91 18.66 -7.16
N ASN A 294 17.61 18.63 -7.55
CA ASN A 294 17.03 19.62 -8.46
C ASN A 294 17.10 21.04 -7.88
N ALA A 295 16.75 21.21 -6.62
CA ALA A 295 16.83 22.50 -5.94
C ALA A 295 18.27 23.04 -5.86
N LEU A 296 19.26 22.17 -5.63
CA LEU A 296 20.66 22.53 -5.65
C LEU A 296 21.17 22.90 -7.06
N LEU A 297 20.68 22.20 -8.10
CA LEU A 297 20.96 22.52 -9.50
C LEU A 297 20.44 23.91 -9.86
N GLU A 298 19.22 24.26 -9.45
CA GLU A 298 18.63 25.60 -9.64
C GLU A 298 19.48 26.73 -9.01
N LEU A 299 20.19 26.42 -7.93
CA LEU A 299 21.11 27.36 -7.25
C LEU A 299 22.56 27.30 -7.76
N ASP A 300 22.84 26.60 -8.85
CA ASP A 300 24.18 26.38 -9.41
C ASP A 300 25.15 25.71 -8.42
N ARG A 301 24.62 24.93 -7.46
CA ARG A 301 25.40 24.13 -6.47
C ARG A 301 25.64 22.72 -7.02
N LEU A 302 26.30 22.66 -8.17
CA LEU A 302 26.35 21.50 -9.05
C LEU A 302 26.96 20.23 -8.39
N GLU A 303 28.09 20.39 -7.66
CA GLU A 303 28.74 19.25 -7.00
C GLU A 303 27.92 18.68 -5.84
N GLU A 304 27.11 19.51 -5.19
CA GLU A 304 26.19 19.04 -4.14
C GLU A 304 24.98 18.34 -4.76
N ALA A 305 24.49 18.85 -5.89
CA ALA A 305 23.42 18.21 -6.67
C ALA A 305 23.82 16.79 -7.11
N ILE A 306 25.04 16.63 -7.65
CA ILE A 306 25.59 15.31 -8.03
C ILE A 306 25.50 14.32 -6.86
N LYS A 307 25.96 14.73 -5.67
CA LYS A 307 25.92 13.85 -4.49
C LYS A 307 24.49 13.43 -4.15
N CYS A 308 23.53 14.35 -4.26
CA CYS A 308 22.14 14.04 -3.99
C CYS A 308 21.55 13.03 -5.01
N TYR A 309 21.87 13.19 -6.30
CA TYR A 309 21.42 12.21 -7.31
C TYR A 309 22.12 10.85 -7.14
N GLU A 310 23.39 10.83 -6.73
CA GLU A 310 24.09 9.59 -6.41
C GLU A 310 23.46 8.87 -5.21
N GLU A 311 23.04 9.60 -4.16
CA GLU A 311 22.30 9.00 -3.04
C GLU A 311 20.92 8.49 -3.49
N ALA A 312 20.21 9.23 -4.33
CA ALA A 312 18.95 8.77 -4.93
C ALA A 312 19.15 7.46 -5.72
N LEU A 313 20.20 7.38 -6.53
CA LEU A 313 20.54 6.20 -7.35
C LEU A 313 21.04 5.00 -6.53
N LYS A 314 21.57 5.19 -5.33
CA LYS A 314 21.87 4.07 -4.41
C LYS A 314 20.60 3.39 -3.92
N LEU A 315 19.50 4.15 -3.81
CA LEU A 315 18.20 3.66 -3.35
C LEU A 315 17.35 3.09 -4.50
N ASP A 316 17.47 3.69 -5.69
CA ASP A 316 16.77 3.27 -6.90
C ASP A 316 17.72 3.35 -8.12
N GLU A 317 18.52 2.31 -8.30
CA GLU A 317 19.59 2.22 -9.31
C GLU A 317 19.04 2.29 -10.76
N TYR A 318 17.80 1.88 -10.97
CA TYR A 318 17.19 1.78 -12.30
C TYR A 318 16.22 2.92 -12.61
N ASN A 319 16.43 4.10 -12.06
CA ASN A 319 15.59 5.26 -12.31
C ASN A 319 16.19 6.14 -13.41
N ASP A 320 15.57 6.13 -14.59
CA ASP A 320 16.04 6.90 -15.74
C ASP A 320 15.92 8.42 -15.54
N VAL A 321 15.00 8.88 -14.70
CA VAL A 321 14.84 10.31 -14.37
C VAL A 321 16.01 10.79 -13.52
N PHE A 322 16.40 10.03 -12.49
CA PHE A 322 17.54 10.40 -11.64
C PHE A 322 18.86 10.41 -12.41
N LEU A 323 19.03 9.43 -13.30
CA LEU A 323 20.18 9.39 -14.22
C LEU A 323 20.18 10.59 -15.17
N SER A 324 19.02 10.98 -15.70
CA SER A 324 18.92 12.12 -16.61
C SER A 324 19.28 13.42 -15.89
N ASN A 325 18.78 13.64 -14.66
CA ASN A 325 19.10 14.82 -13.86
C ASN A 325 20.60 14.87 -13.51
N LEU A 326 21.21 13.74 -13.18
CA LEU A 326 22.66 13.61 -12.96
C LEU A 326 23.44 13.96 -14.26
N GLY A 327 23.00 13.44 -15.40
CA GLY A 327 23.60 13.75 -16.71
C GLY A 327 23.57 15.22 -17.06
N VAL A 328 22.41 15.89 -16.84
CA VAL A 328 22.26 17.33 -17.00
C VAL A 328 23.28 18.08 -16.11
N THR A 329 23.40 17.69 -14.85
CA THR A 329 24.33 18.35 -13.92
C THR A 329 25.79 18.19 -14.36
N TYR A 330 26.15 17.04 -14.93
CA TYR A 330 27.49 16.87 -15.52
C TYR A 330 27.71 17.74 -16.76
N MET A 331 26.66 17.96 -17.58
CA MET A 331 26.74 18.89 -18.73
C MET A 331 27.00 20.32 -18.27
N GLU A 332 26.28 20.81 -17.25
CA GLU A 332 26.50 22.14 -16.67
C GLU A 332 27.94 22.33 -16.17
N LEU A 333 28.57 21.27 -15.68
CA LEU A 333 29.98 21.25 -15.30
C LEU A 333 30.94 21.07 -16.50
N SER A 334 30.42 21.02 -17.73
CA SER A 334 31.21 20.69 -18.94
C SER A 334 31.90 19.30 -18.87
N ARG A 335 31.39 18.39 -18.04
CA ARG A 335 31.86 17.00 -17.90
C ARG A 335 31.14 16.10 -18.90
N PHE A 336 31.26 16.43 -20.20
CA PHE A 336 30.45 15.83 -21.28
C PHE A 336 30.61 14.31 -21.39
N GLN A 337 31.79 13.76 -21.09
CA GLN A 337 32.01 12.32 -21.12
C GLN A 337 31.16 11.58 -20.07
N GLU A 338 31.12 12.09 -18.84
CA GLU A 338 30.36 11.52 -17.75
C GLU A 338 28.85 11.70 -17.98
N ALA A 339 28.45 12.84 -18.49
CA ALA A 339 27.06 13.11 -18.92
C ALA A 339 26.61 12.08 -19.96
N MET A 340 27.40 11.86 -21.01
CA MET A 340 27.08 10.89 -22.07
C MET A 340 26.95 9.45 -21.53
N GLU A 341 27.86 9.03 -20.63
CA GLU A 341 27.77 7.70 -20.02
C GLU A 341 26.51 7.56 -19.17
N THR A 342 26.13 8.60 -18.46
CA THR A 342 24.93 8.63 -17.61
C THR A 342 23.65 8.60 -18.46
N PHE A 343 23.56 9.39 -19.53
CA PHE A 343 22.44 9.32 -20.47
C PHE A 343 22.32 7.97 -21.18
N LYS A 344 23.45 7.33 -21.54
CA LYS A 344 23.42 5.97 -22.09
C LYS A 344 22.80 4.96 -21.11
N LYS A 345 23.11 5.08 -19.82
CA LYS A 345 22.49 4.25 -18.77
C LYS A 345 20.97 4.55 -18.70
N ALA A 346 20.56 5.82 -18.64
CA ALA A 346 19.16 6.21 -18.65
C ALA A 346 18.39 5.63 -19.85
N LEU A 347 18.96 5.73 -21.05
CA LEU A 347 18.37 5.19 -22.29
C LEU A 347 18.38 3.66 -22.35
N SER A 348 19.29 2.98 -21.64
CA SER A 348 19.25 1.52 -21.51
C SER A 348 18.08 1.03 -20.66
N ILE A 349 17.62 1.86 -19.72
CA ILE A 349 16.48 1.60 -18.83
C ILE A 349 15.18 2.01 -19.54
N ASN A 350 15.14 3.24 -20.06
CA ASN A 350 14.00 3.79 -20.78
C ASN A 350 14.42 4.27 -22.18
N PRO A 351 14.31 3.41 -23.21
CA PRO A 351 14.67 3.80 -24.59
C PRO A 351 13.82 4.92 -25.18
N HIS A 352 12.69 5.26 -24.56
CA HIS A 352 11.78 6.32 -25.00
C HIS A 352 12.00 7.67 -24.28
N ASN A 353 13.06 7.78 -23.46
CA ASN A 353 13.44 9.04 -22.84
C ASN A 353 14.07 9.96 -23.92
N GLU A 354 13.23 10.77 -24.57
CA GLU A 354 13.64 11.67 -25.65
C GLU A 354 14.61 12.76 -25.17
N ASP A 355 14.40 13.29 -23.96
CA ASP A 355 15.26 14.32 -23.39
C ASP A 355 16.70 13.80 -23.21
N ALA A 356 16.84 12.61 -22.60
CA ALA A 356 18.16 11.99 -22.45
C ALA A 356 18.85 11.71 -23.78
N ARG A 357 18.09 11.42 -24.86
CA ARG A 357 18.64 11.20 -26.21
C ARG A 357 19.15 12.49 -26.80
N ILE A 358 18.37 13.56 -26.75
CA ILE A 358 18.73 14.88 -27.28
C ILE A 358 19.98 15.40 -26.58
N LEU A 359 19.99 15.35 -25.24
CA LEU A 359 21.12 15.82 -24.43
C LEU A 359 22.38 14.98 -24.62
N MET A 360 22.23 13.67 -24.86
CA MET A 360 23.38 12.81 -25.20
C MET A 360 24.01 13.20 -26.54
N ASP A 361 23.18 13.53 -27.55
CA ASP A 361 23.68 13.96 -28.87
C ASP A 361 24.37 15.33 -28.75
N GLU A 362 23.87 16.25 -27.92
CA GLU A 362 24.51 17.52 -27.61
C GLU A 362 25.86 17.33 -26.91
N CYS A 363 25.99 16.34 -26.01
CA CYS A 363 27.28 15.99 -25.43
C CYS A 363 28.29 15.53 -26.47
N LEU A 364 27.86 14.80 -27.51
CA LEU A 364 28.73 14.33 -28.59
C LEU A 364 29.27 15.47 -29.45
N GLU A 365 28.51 16.56 -29.63
CA GLU A 365 28.95 17.74 -30.36
C GLU A 365 29.98 18.59 -29.60
N ASN A 366 30.04 18.45 -28.28
CA ASN A 366 30.92 19.20 -27.39
C ASN A 366 32.17 18.41 -26.92
N LEU A 367 32.33 17.12 -27.33
CA LEU A 367 33.49 16.27 -27.09
C LEU A 367 34.49 16.36 -28.25
#